data_e7bf06e183e67a5603b63b81a9de2d97
#
_entry.id   e7bf06e183e67a5603b63b81a9de2d97
#
_cell.length_a   1.000
_cell.length_b   1.000
_cell.length_c   1.000
_cell.angle_alpha   90.00
_cell.angle_beta   90.00
_cell.angle_gamma   90.00
#
_symmetry.space_group_name_H-M   'P 1'
#
loop_
_entity.id
_entity.type
_entity.pdbx_description
1 polymer ?
#
loop_
_entity_poly.entity_id
_entity_poly.type
_entity_poly.pdbx_seq_one_letter_code
_entity_poly.pdbx_strand_id
1 'polypeptide(L)'
;DDKYEYYLGNCDEIWHAGDIGSLEVADKFEAMKPIFRAVCGNIDDNTLRDRYREILRFKCEDIDVLLKHIGGYPGRYDRSVQGMLFASPPNLFVDGHSHILKIQFDKTLNLLHINPGAAGLRGWHKERTLVRLTIEGNKFTDCEVITLGNKQQENK
;
A
#
# COMPACT_ATOMS: atom_id res chain seq x y z
N ASP A 1 -12.25 1.07 -11.72
CA ASP A 1 -11.74 2.32 -12.26
C ASP A 1 -10.69 2.02 -13.33
N ASP A 2 -10.91 2.50 -14.56
CA ASP A 2 -10.02 2.27 -15.71
C ASP A 2 -8.60 2.84 -15.48
N LYS A 3 -8.46 3.81 -14.57
CA LYS A 3 -7.18 4.39 -14.21
C LYS A 3 -6.26 3.37 -13.55
N TYR A 4 -6.80 2.44 -12.76
CA TYR A 4 -5.98 1.39 -12.14
C TYR A 4 -5.37 0.47 -13.20
N GLU A 5 -6.16 0.07 -14.19
CA GLU A 5 -5.66 -0.73 -15.31
C GLU A 5 -4.58 0.02 -16.10
N TYR A 6 -4.84 1.31 -16.38
CA TYR A 6 -3.90 2.14 -17.15
C TYR A 6 -2.54 2.27 -16.44
N TYR A 7 -2.53 2.56 -15.14
CA TYR A 7 -1.29 2.81 -14.41
C TYR A 7 -0.63 1.57 -13.83
N LEU A 8 -1.40 0.52 -13.52
CA LEU A 8 -0.93 -0.66 -12.80
C LEU A 8 -0.96 -1.94 -13.64
N GLY A 9 -1.68 -1.96 -14.76
CA GLY A 9 -1.89 -3.17 -15.55
C GLY A 9 -0.62 -3.81 -16.09
N ASN A 10 0.44 -3.06 -16.28
CA ASN A 10 1.74 -3.55 -16.75
C ASN A 10 2.77 -3.75 -15.62
N CYS A 11 2.39 -3.55 -14.36
CA CYS A 11 3.24 -3.88 -13.23
C CYS A 11 3.31 -5.39 -13.03
N ASP A 12 4.35 -5.87 -12.35
CA ASP A 12 4.48 -7.28 -12.00
C ASP A 12 3.59 -7.65 -10.82
N GLU A 13 3.45 -6.74 -9.87
CA GLU A 13 2.62 -6.92 -8.68
C GLU A 13 1.86 -5.65 -8.35
N ILE A 14 0.69 -5.82 -7.73
CA ILE A 14 -0.10 -4.73 -7.14
C ILE A 14 -0.26 -5.03 -5.66
N TRP A 15 0.10 -4.07 -4.81
CA TRP A 15 -0.04 -4.18 -3.36
C TRP A 15 -1.08 -3.19 -2.86
N HIS A 16 -2.06 -3.69 -2.10
CA HIS A 16 -3.13 -2.89 -1.53
C HIS A 16 -2.98 -2.85 0.00
N ALA A 17 -2.84 -1.66 0.54
CA ALA A 17 -2.54 -1.44 1.97
C ALA A 17 -3.79 -1.43 2.87
N GLY A 18 -4.90 -2.04 2.44
CA GLY A 18 -6.11 -2.16 3.24
C GLY A 18 -7.21 -1.14 2.91
N ASP A 19 -8.37 -1.33 3.54
CA ASP A 19 -9.59 -0.60 3.21
C ASP A 19 -9.96 -0.80 1.73
N ILE A 20 -10.04 -2.06 1.33
CA ILE A 20 -10.39 -2.47 -0.04
C ILE A 20 -11.81 -2.00 -0.38
N GLY A 21 -12.70 -2.07 0.60
CA GLY A 21 -14.05 -1.55 0.54
C GLY A 21 -15.09 -2.60 0.21
N SER A 22 -14.88 -3.41 -0.81
CA SER A 22 -15.84 -4.44 -1.21
C SER A 22 -15.16 -5.62 -1.88
N LEU A 23 -15.86 -6.76 -1.86
CA LEU A 23 -15.41 -7.96 -2.58
C LEU A 23 -15.34 -7.73 -4.08
N GLU A 24 -16.23 -6.91 -4.63
CA GLU A 24 -16.21 -6.55 -6.04
C GLU A 24 -14.93 -5.83 -6.44
N VAL A 25 -14.45 -4.89 -5.62
CA VAL A 25 -13.18 -4.20 -5.85
C VAL A 25 -12.02 -5.19 -5.79
N ALA A 26 -12.01 -6.06 -4.79
CA ALA A 26 -10.99 -7.10 -4.65
C ALA A 26 -10.95 -8.01 -5.88
N ASP A 27 -12.11 -8.45 -6.36
CA ASP A 27 -12.22 -9.32 -7.54
C ASP A 27 -11.69 -8.63 -8.81
N LYS A 28 -11.90 -7.34 -8.96
CA LYS A 28 -11.35 -6.57 -10.09
C LYS A 28 -9.83 -6.56 -10.08
N PHE A 29 -9.21 -6.36 -8.92
CA PHE A 29 -7.76 -6.42 -8.80
C PHE A 29 -7.23 -7.84 -9.05
N GLU A 30 -7.89 -8.85 -8.49
CA GLU A 30 -7.50 -10.26 -8.69
C GLU A 30 -7.58 -10.68 -10.16
N ALA A 31 -8.50 -10.10 -10.94
CA ALA A 31 -8.65 -10.38 -12.36
C ALA A 31 -7.61 -9.70 -13.24
N MET A 32 -6.87 -8.73 -12.72
CA MET A 32 -5.80 -8.06 -13.45
C MET A 32 -4.59 -8.99 -13.60
N LYS A 33 -3.76 -8.72 -14.63
CA LYS A 33 -2.56 -9.53 -14.93
C LYS A 33 -1.54 -9.57 -13.78
N PRO A 34 -1.23 -8.44 -13.09
CA PRO A 34 -0.28 -8.46 -11.98
C PRO A 34 -0.73 -9.35 -10.83
N ILE A 35 0.25 -9.90 -10.10
CA ILE A 35 -0.02 -10.59 -8.84
C ILE A 35 -0.59 -9.58 -7.84
N PHE A 36 -1.73 -9.90 -7.24
CA PHE A 36 -2.38 -9.04 -6.26
C PHE A 36 -2.07 -9.51 -4.83
N ARG A 37 -1.49 -8.61 -4.04
CA ARG A 37 -1.26 -8.82 -2.60
C ARG A 37 -1.97 -7.72 -1.84
N ALA A 38 -2.74 -8.10 -0.82
CA ALA A 38 -3.51 -7.13 -0.06
C ALA A 38 -3.58 -7.52 1.41
N VAL A 39 -3.75 -6.52 2.26
CA VAL A 39 -4.14 -6.69 3.65
C VAL A 39 -5.53 -6.10 3.84
N CYS A 40 -6.27 -6.56 4.85
CA CYS A 40 -7.53 -5.94 5.22
C CYS A 40 -7.27 -4.68 6.06
N GLY A 41 -8.16 -3.70 5.93
CA GLY A 41 -8.16 -2.48 6.71
C GLY A 41 -9.31 -2.44 7.71
N ASN A 42 -9.40 -1.36 8.46
CA ASN A 42 -10.39 -1.23 9.54
C ASN A 42 -11.84 -1.13 9.04
N ILE A 43 -12.07 -0.68 7.81
CA ILE A 43 -13.44 -0.63 7.24
C ILE A 43 -13.84 -1.93 6.54
N ASP A 44 -12.92 -2.84 6.30
CA ASP A 44 -13.20 -4.07 5.56
C ASP A 44 -14.06 -5.02 6.40
N ASP A 45 -15.06 -5.61 5.76
CA ASP A 45 -16.02 -6.53 6.43
C ASP A 45 -15.41 -7.93 6.65
N ASN A 46 -16.17 -8.82 7.27
CA ASN A 46 -15.72 -10.17 7.60
C ASN A 46 -15.35 -10.97 6.34
N THR A 47 -16.03 -10.78 5.22
CA THR A 47 -15.72 -11.47 3.97
C THR A 47 -14.33 -11.12 3.48
N LEU A 48 -13.97 -9.83 3.51
CA LEU A 48 -12.64 -9.36 3.14
C LEU A 48 -11.59 -9.78 4.18
N ARG A 49 -11.94 -9.78 5.47
CA ARG A 49 -11.03 -10.21 6.55
C ARG A 49 -10.73 -11.71 6.49
N ASP A 50 -11.67 -12.51 6.05
CA ASP A 50 -11.45 -13.94 5.84
C ASP A 50 -10.55 -14.22 4.63
N ARG A 51 -10.59 -13.36 3.63
CA ARG A 51 -9.83 -13.51 2.38
C ARG A 51 -8.44 -12.90 2.45
N TYR A 52 -8.28 -11.78 3.15
CA TYR A 52 -7.02 -11.05 3.28
C TYR A 52 -6.61 -10.89 4.73
N ARG A 53 -5.34 -11.14 5.02
CA ARG A 53 -4.78 -11.03 6.37
C ARG A 53 -4.59 -9.55 6.77
N GLU A 54 -4.41 -9.31 8.06
CA GLU A 54 -4.11 -7.97 8.57
C GLU A 54 -2.69 -7.53 8.26
N ILE A 55 -1.78 -8.48 8.11
CA ILE A 55 -0.36 -8.25 7.89
C ILE A 55 0.20 -9.28 6.92
N LEU A 56 1.03 -8.82 5.99
CA LEU A 56 1.79 -9.69 5.08
C LEU A 56 3.27 -9.35 5.18
N ARG A 57 4.08 -10.40 5.17
CA ARG A 57 5.52 -10.26 5.03
C ARG A 57 5.99 -11.19 3.92
N PHE A 58 6.69 -10.64 2.94
CA PHE A 58 7.06 -11.38 1.73
C PHE A 58 8.31 -10.80 1.10
N LYS A 59 8.89 -11.55 0.19
CA LYS A 59 10.02 -11.10 -0.62
C LYS A 59 9.53 -10.62 -1.98
N CYS A 60 10.08 -9.48 -2.41
CA CYS A 60 10.00 -9.01 -3.79
C CYS A 60 11.44 -8.83 -4.26
N GLU A 61 11.89 -9.62 -5.19
CA GLU A 61 13.32 -9.77 -5.48
C GLU A 61 14.08 -10.12 -4.19
N ASP A 62 15.11 -9.37 -3.84
CA ASP A 62 15.86 -9.53 -2.57
C ASP A 62 15.36 -8.60 -1.46
N ILE A 63 14.26 -7.89 -1.69
CA ILE A 63 13.68 -6.95 -0.73
C ILE A 63 12.66 -7.67 0.15
N ASP A 64 12.87 -7.58 1.46
CA ASP A 64 11.93 -8.03 2.49
C ASP A 64 10.89 -6.93 2.68
N VAL A 65 9.63 -7.24 2.38
CA VAL A 65 8.50 -6.30 2.40
C VAL A 65 7.56 -6.65 3.54
N LEU A 66 7.19 -5.65 4.33
CA LEU A 66 6.12 -5.73 5.31
C LEU A 66 4.97 -4.82 4.86
N LEU A 67 3.78 -5.39 4.77
CA LEU A 67 2.56 -4.69 4.38
C LEU A 67 1.54 -4.78 5.50
N LYS A 68 1.04 -3.64 5.97
CA LYS A 68 0.03 -3.54 7.02
C LYS A 68 -0.78 -2.26 6.86
N HIS A 69 -2.09 -2.32 7.13
CA HIS A 69 -2.95 -1.14 6.95
C HIS A 69 -2.58 -0.01 7.92
N ILE A 70 -2.53 -0.28 9.22
CA ILE A 70 -2.20 0.72 10.23
C ILE A 70 -0.77 0.50 10.70
N GLY A 71 0.11 1.46 10.38
CA GLY A 71 1.52 1.31 10.69
C GLY A 71 2.22 2.56 11.24
N GLY A 72 1.63 3.74 11.03
CA GLY A 72 2.27 4.98 11.41
C GLY A 72 3.36 5.41 10.44
N TYR A 73 4.44 5.97 10.95
CA TYR A 73 5.54 6.49 10.13
C TYR A 73 6.84 6.54 10.95
N PRO A 74 8.00 6.72 10.30
CA PRO A 74 9.28 6.77 11.01
C PRO A 74 9.29 7.80 12.15
N GLY A 75 9.70 7.34 13.34
CA GLY A 75 9.66 8.11 14.57
C GLY A 75 8.33 8.00 15.32
N ARG A 76 7.29 7.48 14.70
CA ARG A 76 5.97 7.36 15.31
C ARG A 76 5.17 6.17 14.76
N TYR A 77 5.79 5.01 14.76
CA TYR A 77 5.14 3.78 14.33
C TYR A 77 4.00 3.39 15.25
N ASP A 78 2.95 2.80 14.69
CA ASP A 78 1.83 2.31 15.47
C ASP A 78 2.26 1.19 16.42
N ARG A 79 1.68 1.17 17.63
CA ARG A 79 2.02 0.17 18.65
C ARG A 79 1.84 -1.27 18.18
N SER A 80 0.87 -1.52 17.30
CA SER A 80 0.57 -2.86 16.79
C SER A 80 1.69 -3.46 15.94
N VAL A 81 2.60 -2.64 15.40
CA VAL A 81 3.67 -3.09 14.50
C VAL A 81 5.07 -2.75 15.02
N GLN A 82 5.16 -1.86 16.00
CA GLN A 82 6.42 -1.33 16.51
C GLN A 82 7.40 -2.42 16.95
N GLY A 83 6.93 -3.40 17.73
CA GLY A 83 7.77 -4.49 18.20
C GLY A 83 8.37 -5.32 17.07
N MET A 84 7.58 -5.61 16.05
CA MET A 84 8.04 -6.36 14.88
C MET A 84 9.07 -5.58 14.08
N LEU A 85 8.84 -4.29 13.85
CA LEU A 85 9.77 -3.44 13.11
C LEU A 85 11.13 -3.34 13.79
N PHE A 86 11.16 -3.21 15.11
CA PHE A 86 12.42 -3.12 15.86
C PHE A 86 13.11 -4.47 16.00
N ALA A 87 12.36 -5.56 16.19
CA ALA A 87 12.93 -6.91 16.35
C ALA A 87 13.47 -7.47 15.03
N SER A 88 12.79 -7.21 13.93
CA SER A 88 13.15 -7.75 12.61
C SER A 88 12.76 -6.74 11.51
N PRO A 89 13.56 -5.69 11.30
CA PRO A 89 13.23 -4.65 10.33
C PRO A 89 13.14 -5.20 8.92
N PRO A 90 12.05 -4.89 8.18
CA PRO A 90 12.01 -5.14 6.74
C PRO A 90 12.89 -4.15 5.99
N ASN A 91 13.14 -4.38 4.71
CA ASN A 91 13.77 -3.39 3.83
C ASN A 91 12.76 -2.32 3.41
N LEU A 92 11.50 -2.72 3.24
CA LEU A 92 10.41 -1.87 2.81
C LEU A 92 9.20 -2.10 3.72
N PHE A 93 8.67 -1.02 4.29
CA PHE A 93 7.43 -1.03 5.06
C PHE A 93 6.37 -0.20 4.36
N VAL A 94 5.29 -0.85 3.93
CA VAL A 94 4.16 -0.21 3.24
C VAL A 94 2.94 -0.22 4.16
N ASP A 95 2.34 0.93 4.36
CA ASP A 95 1.10 1.08 5.14
C ASP A 95 0.12 2.07 4.47
N GLY A 96 -1.01 2.30 5.14
CA GLY A 96 -2.06 3.19 4.67
C GLY A 96 -2.75 3.92 5.82
N HIS A 97 -4.05 3.83 5.89
CA HIS A 97 -4.95 4.32 6.94
C HIS A 97 -5.03 5.86 7.05
N SER A 98 -3.92 6.56 7.18
CA SER A 98 -3.91 8.01 7.34
C SER A 98 -4.35 8.77 6.08
N HIS A 99 -4.31 8.13 4.91
CA HIS A 99 -4.51 8.73 3.59
C HIS A 99 -3.46 9.81 3.26
N ILE A 100 -2.37 9.88 4.01
CA ILE A 100 -1.30 10.85 3.80
C ILE A 100 -0.17 10.19 3.03
N LEU A 101 0.06 10.66 1.81
CA LEU A 101 1.19 10.24 1.00
C LEU A 101 2.50 10.56 1.73
N LYS A 102 3.32 9.55 1.96
CA LYS A 102 4.61 9.70 2.62
C LYS A 102 5.59 8.67 2.11
N ILE A 103 6.75 9.13 1.68
CA ILE A 103 7.87 8.30 1.27
C ILE A 103 9.08 8.79 2.05
N GLN A 104 9.58 7.98 2.97
CA GLN A 104 10.64 8.37 3.88
C GLN A 104 11.54 7.20 4.22
N PHE A 105 12.86 7.41 4.16
CA PHE A 105 13.84 6.43 4.61
C PHE A 105 14.09 6.61 6.11
N ASP A 106 13.93 5.52 6.87
CA ASP A 106 14.23 5.45 8.29
C ASP A 106 15.67 4.98 8.47
N LYS A 107 16.56 5.91 8.84
CA LYS A 107 17.98 5.62 9.03
C LYS A 107 18.25 4.72 10.25
N THR A 108 17.40 4.79 11.27
CA THR A 108 17.55 3.99 12.49
C THR A 108 17.33 2.51 12.21
N LEU A 109 16.28 2.19 11.46
CA LEU A 109 15.92 0.81 11.12
C LEU A 109 16.42 0.37 9.75
N ASN A 110 17.01 1.27 8.98
CA ASN A 110 17.48 1.00 7.62
C ASN A 110 16.37 0.44 6.72
N LEU A 111 15.20 1.08 6.77
CA LEU A 111 14.05 0.69 5.95
C LEU A 111 13.47 1.88 5.20
N LEU A 112 12.89 1.61 4.04
CA LEU A 112 12.09 2.59 3.31
C LEU A 112 10.63 2.45 3.74
N HIS A 113 10.02 3.54 4.20
CA HIS A 113 8.60 3.62 4.52
C HIS A 113 7.84 4.27 3.36
N ILE A 114 6.76 3.63 2.93
CA ILE A 114 5.85 4.17 1.92
C ILE A 114 4.40 4.07 2.42
N ASN A 115 3.74 5.21 2.50
CA ASN A 115 2.28 5.30 2.50
C ASN A 115 1.88 5.94 1.17
N PRO A 116 1.19 5.21 0.28
CA PRO A 116 0.90 5.71 -1.07
C PRO A 116 -0.21 6.76 -1.12
N GLY A 117 -0.73 7.19 0.03
CA GLY A 117 -1.93 8.01 0.10
C GLY A 117 -3.17 7.16 -0.13
N ALA A 118 -4.23 7.76 -0.62
CA ALA A 118 -5.48 7.05 -0.91
C ALA A 118 -5.84 7.16 -2.39
N ALA A 119 -6.06 6.01 -3.01
CA ALA A 119 -6.45 5.94 -4.42
C ALA A 119 -7.96 6.03 -4.61
N GLY A 120 -8.75 5.76 -3.56
CA GLY A 120 -10.20 5.78 -3.58
C GLY A 120 -10.81 7.15 -3.35
N LEU A 121 -12.14 7.21 -3.36
CA LEU A 121 -12.91 8.45 -3.20
C LEU A 121 -13.28 8.75 -1.75
N ARG A 122 -13.26 7.75 -0.85
CA ARG A 122 -13.64 7.90 0.55
C ARG A 122 -12.51 8.45 1.40
N GLY A 123 -12.81 9.31 2.34
CA GLY A 123 -11.88 9.89 3.30
C GLY A 123 -11.69 11.38 3.10
N TRP A 124 -10.77 11.93 3.85
CA TRP A 124 -10.52 13.39 3.94
C TRP A 124 -9.42 13.90 2.99
N HIS A 125 -8.72 13.00 2.30
CA HIS A 125 -7.70 13.39 1.35
C HIS A 125 -8.31 14.18 0.17
N LYS A 126 -7.57 15.13 -0.38
CA LYS A 126 -8.02 15.97 -1.50
C LYS A 126 -7.68 15.35 -2.85
N GLU A 127 -6.51 14.77 -2.95
CA GLU A 127 -6.01 14.13 -4.16
C GLU A 127 -5.98 12.62 -4.00
N ARG A 128 -6.34 11.94 -5.06
CA ARG A 128 -6.20 10.48 -5.16
C ARG A 128 -4.82 10.17 -5.70
N THR A 129 -4.06 9.36 -4.98
CA THR A 129 -2.69 9.00 -5.36
C THR A 129 -2.45 7.51 -5.29
N LEU A 130 -1.47 7.06 -6.06
CA LEU A 130 -0.84 5.76 -5.94
C LEU A 130 0.67 5.90 -6.18
N VAL A 131 1.42 4.87 -5.85
CA VAL A 131 2.87 4.84 -6.03
C VAL A 131 3.24 3.64 -6.89
N ARG A 132 4.09 3.87 -7.89
CA ARG A 132 4.76 2.79 -8.62
C ARG A 132 6.22 2.75 -8.17
N LEU A 133 6.67 1.58 -7.76
CA LEU A 133 8.03 1.36 -7.27
C LEU A 133 8.68 0.29 -8.13
N THR A 134 9.92 0.52 -8.54
CA THR A 134 10.71 -0.48 -9.26
C THR A 134 11.78 -1.03 -8.34
N ILE A 135 11.82 -2.36 -8.23
CA ILE A 135 12.77 -3.10 -7.40
C ILE A 135 13.60 -3.99 -8.31
N GLU A 136 14.92 -3.85 -8.23
CA GLU A 136 15.86 -4.69 -8.95
C GLU A 136 16.88 -5.27 -7.98
N GLY A 137 16.85 -6.59 -7.75
CA GLY A 137 17.69 -7.23 -6.76
C GLY A 137 17.39 -6.68 -5.36
N ASN A 138 18.37 -6.03 -4.75
CA ASN A 138 18.24 -5.42 -3.43
C ASN A 138 18.11 -3.88 -3.48
N LYS A 139 17.74 -3.32 -4.63
CA LYS A 139 17.72 -1.86 -4.84
C LYS A 139 16.33 -1.39 -5.27
N PHE A 140 15.98 -0.20 -4.79
CA PHE A 140 14.88 0.59 -5.30
C PHE A 140 15.44 1.47 -6.42
N THR A 141 15.06 1.21 -7.68
CA THR A 141 15.65 1.89 -8.84
C THR A 141 14.78 3.03 -9.36
N ASP A 142 13.48 3.02 -9.03
CA ASP A 142 12.56 4.10 -9.39
C ASP A 142 11.40 4.12 -8.40
N CYS A 143 10.93 5.33 -8.09
CA CYS A 143 9.76 5.53 -7.24
C CYS A 143 8.96 6.71 -7.78
N GLU A 144 7.74 6.44 -8.24
CA GLU A 144 6.92 7.40 -8.96
C GLU A 144 5.57 7.57 -8.27
N VAL A 145 5.24 8.82 -7.93
CA VAL A 145 3.94 9.18 -7.39
C VAL A 145 3.02 9.54 -8.55
N ILE A 146 1.85 8.90 -8.62
CA ILE A 146 0.85 9.16 -9.65
C ILE A 146 -0.39 9.75 -9.00
N THR A 147 -0.79 10.91 -9.47
CA THR A 147 -2.04 11.56 -9.06
C THR A 147 -3.15 11.12 -10.01
N LEU A 148 -4.17 10.46 -9.45
CA LEU A 148 -5.31 9.95 -10.22
C LEU A 148 -6.37 11.02 -10.48
N GLY A 149 -6.35 12.12 -9.72
CA GLY A 149 -7.27 13.22 -9.86
C GLY A 149 -7.62 13.85 -8.51
N ASN A 150 -8.39 14.94 -8.59
CA ASN A 150 -8.91 15.63 -7.42
C ASN A 150 -10.33 15.15 -7.15
N LYS A 151 -10.63 14.74 -5.94
CA LYS A 151 -11.95 14.24 -5.54
C LYS A 151 -13.10 15.21 -5.85
N GLN A 152 -12.85 16.51 -5.79
CA GLN A 152 -13.87 17.51 -6.07
C GLN A 152 -14.27 17.57 -7.56
N GLN A 153 -13.39 17.17 -8.45
CA GLN A 153 -13.65 17.14 -9.89
C GLN A 153 -14.39 15.87 -10.35
N GLU A 154 -14.30 14.80 -9.58
CA GLU A 154 -14.90 13.52 -9.94
C GLU A 154 -16.34 13.35 -9.42
N ASN A 155 -16.79 14.24 -8.52
CA ASN A 155 -18.15 14.27 -7.99
C ASN A 155 -19.08 15.21 -8.79
N LYS A 156 -18.62 15.76 -9.89
CA LYS A 156 -19.39 16.56 -10.84
C LYS A 156 -19.70 15.75 -12.10
#